data_82eacd62d00af88e7ff4a193ff1f797a
#
_entry.id   82eacd62d00af88e7ff4a193ff1f797a
#
_cell.length_a   1.000
_cell.length_b   1.000
_cell.length_c   1.000
_cell.angle_alpha   90.00
_cell.angle_beta   90.00
_cell.angle_gamma   90.00
#
_symmetry.space_group_name_H-M   'P 1'
#
loop_
_entity.id
_entity.type
_entity.pdbx_description
1 polymer ?
#
loop_
_entity_poly.entity_id
_entity_poly.type
_entity_poly.pdbx_seq_one_letter_code
_entity_poly.pdbx_strand_id
1 'polypeptide(L)'
;MTSLPYCFFPTQVVCLTDDEALLKAFDFCDHQCKDTWKLFKEPQAALAVLNSSDKPNILFERILQDHGTFLDCNSVGSLYEEIYNSERFQTVSCVLVDEQVQGIKGLEICREITDPNIQKIFLTRNLEAEKVIAAFNQGWINYYLPKTSPDFSSHLHHLINRAQYRYFEALTAKPMTSLLKHWLSDSQDSSPLKEPCFKTYLTFLLENPSIQEYYPLDLMGSFFLLNTHGQASALLSFTDSSLAYHMLDGAELLEAEPHLWKKIGGTSLPSTFCIPTLYHPIFQNLKPFVVPVYAQKFGQQHYNLALVSQIGNCTPFSERLGSSSLTRKEN
;
A
#
# COMPACT_ATOMS: atom_id res chain seq x y z
N MET A 1 -12.20 -10.24 -11.43
CA MET A 1 -10.82 -9.84 -11.06
C MET A 1 -10.92 -8.62 -10.17
N THR A 2 -10.40 -8.68 -8.96
CA THR A 2 -10.24 -7.50 -8.10
C THR A 2 -9.17 -6.63 -8.72
N SER A 3 -9.43 -5.33 -8.91
CA SER A 3 -8.40 -4.43 -9.40
C SER A 3 -7.34 -4.28 -8.30
N LEU A 4 -6.07 -4.26 -8.70
CA LEU A 4 -4.96 -4.06 -7.78
C LEU A 4 -4.97 -2.60 -7.30
N PRO A 5 -4.91 -2.32 -5.97
CA PRO A 5 -4.71 -0.95 -5.51
C PRO A 5 -3.34 -0.43 -5.96
N TYR A 6 -3.25 0.86 -6.22
CA TYR A 6 -1.98 1.47 -6.66
C TYR A 6 -0.99 1.74 -5.51
N CYS A 7 -1.45 1.57 -4.27
CA CYS A 7 -0.63 1.71 -3.07
C CYS A 7 -1.13 0.70 -2.05
N PHE A 8 -0.22 0.11 -1.27
CA PHE A 8 -0.56 -0.77 -0.17
C PHE A 8 0.52 -0.74 0.91
N PHE A 9 0.08 -0.67 2.15
CA PHE A 9 0.93 -0.80 3.34
C PHE A 9 0.10 -1.32 4.52
N PRO A 10 0.72 -1.89 5.56
CA PRO A 10 0.01 -2.35 6.75
C PRO A 10 -0.77 -1.23 7.42
N THR A 11 -2.00 -1.52 7.84
CA THR A 11 -2.93 -0.59 8.46
C THR A 11 -3.49 -1.18 9.76
N GLN A 12 -4.18 -0.37 10.54
CA GLN A 12 -4.90 -0.84 11.71
C GLN A 12 -6.22 -1.51 11.33
N VAL A 13 -6.52 -2.58 12.03
CA VAL A 13 -7.82 -3.24 12.04
C VAL A 13 -8.48 -2.98 13.39
N VAL A 14 -9.60 -2.29 13.39
CA VAL A 14 -10.38 -2.07 14.61
C VAL A 14 -11.29 -3.28 14.84
N CYS A 15 -11.30 -3.81 16.05
CA CYS A 15 -12.26 -4.83 16.46
C CYS A 15 -13.11 -4.32 17.60
N LEU A 16 -14.41 -4.28 17.38
CA LEU A 16 -15.40 -3.85 18.34
C LEU A 16 -16.27 -5.03 18.75
N THR A 17 -16.01 -5.56 19.94
CA THR A 17 -16.71 -6.72 20.51
C THR A 17 -16.58 -6.75 22.03
N ASP A 18 -17.57 -7.32 22.72
CA ASP A 18 -17.53 -7.65 24.14
C ASP A 18 -17.32 -9.17 24.39
N ASP A 19 -17.17 -9.95 23.33
CA ASP A 19 -16.90 -11.39 23.38
C ASP A 19 -15.43 -11.64 23.78
N GLU A 20 -15.22 -12.00 25.05
CA GLU A 20 -13.87 -12.24 25.58
C GLU A 20 -13.12 -13.38 24.90
N ALA A 21 -13.82 -14.39 24.38
CA ALA A 21 -13.20 -15.49 23.67
C ALA A 21 -12.62 -15.00 22.32
N LEU A 22 -13.34 -14.12 21.64
CA LEU A 22 -12.89 -13.50 20.41
C LEU A 22 -11.71 -12.55 20.66
N LEU A 23 -11.78 -11.72 21.70
CA LEU A 23 -10.67 -10.82 22.10
C LEU A 23 -9.38 -11.61 22.41
N LYS A 24 -9.47 -12.70 23.16
CA LYS A 24 -8.31 -13.56 23.45
C LYS A 24 -7.75 -14.23 22.19
N ALA A 25 -8.62 -14.61 21.24
CA ALA A 25 -8.17 -15.18 19.97
C ALA A 25 -7.38 -14.15 19.14
N PHE A 26 -7.78 -12.88 19.17
CA PHE A 26 -7.05 -11.79 18.49
C PHE A 26 -5.74 -11.43 19.17
N ASP A 27 -5.66 -11.41 20.50
CA ASP A 27 -4.39 -11.23 21.23
C ASP A 27 -3.34 -12.29 20.83
N PHE A 28 -3.78 -13.50 20.53
CA PHE A 28 -2.90 -14.58 20.08
C PHE A 28 -2.46 -14.41 18.62
N CYS A 29 -3.31 -13.82 17.76
CA CYS A 29 -3.02 -13.59 16.35
C CYS A 29 -2.04 -12.43 16.12
N ASP A 30 -1.89 -11.50 17.07
CA ASP A 30 -1.06 -10.29 16.92
C ASP A 30 0.43 -10.61 16.66
N HIS A 31 0.91 -11.77 17.11
CA HIS A 31 2.29 -12.21 16.85
C HIS A 31 2.52 -12.83 15.46
N GLN A 32 1.47 -13.14 14.72
CA GLN A 32 1.55 -13.80 13.41
C GLN A 32 0.97 -12.97 12.24
N CYS A 33 0.19 -11.94 12.53
CA CYS A 33 -0.47 -11.13 11.51
C CYS A 33 0.30 -9.86 11.18
N LYS A 34 0.32 -9.48 9.91
CA LYS A 34 0.89 -8.23 9.42
C LYS A 34 0.13 -6.99 9.91
N ASP A 35 -1.02 -7.19 10.56
CA ASP A 35 -2.00 -6.18 10.87
C ASP A 35 -1.87 -5.74 12.32
N THR A 36 -2.01 -4.45 12.56
CA THR A 36 -2.07 -3.89 13.91
C THR A 36 -3.51 -3.87 14.38
N TRP A 37 -3.82 -4.64 15.41
CA TRP A 37 -5.15 -4.70 15.99
C TRP A 37 -5.38 -3.60 17.02
N LYS A 38 -6.59 -3.03 16.99
CA LYS A 38 -7.06 -2.08 17.99
C LYS A 38 -8.39 -2.55 18.53
N LEU A 39 -8.37 -3.05 19.76
CA LEU A 39 -9.53 -3.71 20.38
C LEU A 39 -10.33 -2.72 21.20
N PHE A 40 -11.65 -2.69 20.98
CA PHE A 40 -12.60 -1.86 21.73
C PHE A 40 -13.74 -2.69 22.30
N LYS A 41 -14.11 -2.40 23.54
CA LYS A 41 -15.35 -2.89 24.14
C LYS A 41 -16.44 -1.84 24.10
N GLU A 42 -16.08 -0.55 24.01
CA GLU A 42 -16.99 0.59 24.05
C GLU A 42 -17.23 1.16 22.64
N PRO A 43 -18.50 1.17 22.14
CA PRO A 43 -18.84 1.70 20.83
C PRO A 43 -18.41 3.15 20.61
N GLN A 44 -18.59 4.03 21.61
CA GLN A 44 -18.28 5.45 21.48
C GLN A 44 -16.77 5.68 21.33
N ALA A 45 -15.94 4.92 22.05
CA ALA A 45 -14.49 5.00 21.94
C ALA A 45 -14.00 4.53 20.54
N ALA A 46 -14.61 3.46 20.01
CA ALA A 46 -14.32 3.00 18.66
C ALA A 46 -14.74 4.03 17.60
N LEU A 47 -15.95 4.57 17.70
CA LEU A 47 -16.45 5.58 16.76
C LEU A 47 -15.62 6.87 16.78
N ALA A 48 -15.12 7.29 17.94
CA ALA A 48 -14.21 8.43 18.04
C ALA A 48 -12.94 8.23 17.20
N VAL A 49 -12.38 7.03 17.20
CA VAL A 49 -11.20 6.68 16.38
C VAL A 49 -11.57 6.55 14.89
N LEU A 50 -12.68 5.87 14.58
CA LEU A 50 -13.11 5.60 13.20
C LEU A 50 -13.53 6.89 12.47
N ASN A 51 -14.09 7.84 13.19
CA ASN A 51 -14.58 9.11 12.65
C ASN A 51 -13.63 10.29 12.91
N SER A 52 -12.41 10.05 13.44
CA SER A 52 -11.46 11.14 13.64
C SER A 52 -11.11 11.80 12.31
N SER A 53 -11.03 13.15 12.33
CA SER A 53 -10.64 13.96 11.18
C SER A 53 -9.15 13.95 10.91
N ASP A 54 -8.36 13.55 11.92
CA ASP A 54 -6.89 13.50 11.84
C ASP A 54 -6.42 12.22 11.09
N LYS A 55 -7.00 11.99 9.92
CA LYS A 55 -6.48 10.93 9.05
C LYS A 55 -5.20 11.42 8.42
N PRO A 56 -4.11 10.63 8.46
CA PRO A 56 -2.91 10.99 7.78
C PRO A 56 -3.26 11.28 6.32
N ASN A 57 -2.92 12.47 5.89
CA ASN A 57 -3.13 12.91 4.51
C ASN A 57 -2.35 11.94 3.64
N ILE A 58 -3.09 11.16 2.83
CA ILE A 58 -2.56 9.93 2.32
C ILE A 58 -1.46 10.27 1.33
N LEU A 59 -0.30 9.73 1.63
CA LEU A 59 0.85 9.53 0.81
C LEU A 59 0.56 9.61 -0.72
N PHE A 60 -0.53 8.99 -1.12
CA PHE A 60 -0.93 8.85 -2.50
C PHE A 60 -1.32 10.18 -3.18
N GLU A 61 -2.09 11.05 -2.53
CA GLU A 61 -2.44 12.35 -3.09
C GLU A 61 -1.22 13.25 -3.21
N ARG A 62 -0.33 13.20 -2.23
CA ARG A 62 0.90 13.97 -2.20
C ARG A 62 1.90 13.49 -3.25
N ILE A 63 2.16 12.19 -3.31
CA ILE A 63 3.06 11.59 -4.30
C ILE A 63 2.60 11.89 -5.73
N LEU A 64 1.29 11.91 -5.97
CA LEU A 64 0.78 12.13 -7.31
C LEU A 64 0.50 13.60 -7.65
N GLN A 65 0.35 14.49 -6.67
CA GLN A 65 0.22 15.93 -6.89
C GLN A 65 1.56 16.61 -7.19
N ASP A 66 2.63 16.16 -6.53
CA ASP A 66 3.97 16.69 -6.71
C ASP A 66 4.69 16.10 -7.94
N HIS A 67 4.16 15.03 -8.54
CA HIS A 67 4.83 14.31 -9.61
C HIS A 67 4.25 14.65 -10.98
N GLY A 68 4.99 15.47 -11.67
CA GLY A 68 4.93 15.48 -13.12
C GLY A 68 5.11 14.05 -13.69
N THR A 69 5.08 13.92 -14.99
CA THR A 69 5.18 12.67 -15.74
C THR A 69 6.49 11.90 -15.52
N PHE A 70 7.45 12.46 -14.81
CA PHE A 70 8.79 11.89 -14.61
C PHE A 70 9.18 11.89 -13.13
N LEU A 71 9.84 10.81 -12.72
CA LEU A 71 10.54 10.73 -11.43
C LEU A 71 11.57 11.86 -11.32
N ASP A 72 11.49 12.66 -10.28
CA ASP A 72 12.51 13.62 -9.92
C ASP A 72 13.04 13.37 -8.49
N CYS A 73 14.16 14.00 -8.14
CA CYS A 73 14.79 13.79 -6.82
C CYS A 73 13.91 14.27 -5.66
N ASN A 74 13.07 15.31 -5.87
CA ASN A 74 12.20 15.86 -4.84
C ASN A 74 11.09 14.86 -4.51
N SER A 75 10.56 14.24 -5.54
CA SER A 75 9.53 13.21 -5.48
C SER A 75 9.95 12.02 -4.64
N VAL A 76 11.15 11.53 -4.90
CA VAL A 76 11.72 10.40 -4.16
C VAL A 76 12.02 10.80 -2.71
N GLY A 77 12.47 12.03 -2.47
CA GLY A 77 12.68 12.56 -1.12
C GLY A 77 11.40 12.57 -0.30
N SER A 78 10.32 13.11 -0.85
CA SER A 78 9.00 13.13 -0.21
C SER A 78 8.47 11.73 0.08
N LEU A 79 8.68 10.77 -0.84
CA LEU A 79 8.32 9.37 -0.63
C LEU A 79 9.06 8.76 0.56
N TYR A 80 10.37 9.03 0.70
CA TYR A 80 11.13 8.53 1.84
C TYR A 80 10.65 9.12 3.16
N GLU A 81 10.39 10.42 3.22
CA GLU A 81 9.84 11.07 4.42
C GLU A 81 8.55 10.38 4.87
N GLU A 82 7.67 10.08 3.96
CA GLU A 82 6.42 9.40 4.26
C GLU A 82 6.60 7.92 4.64
N ILE A 83 7.48 7.19 3.96
CA ILE A 83 7.79 5.79 4.32
C ILE A 83 8.41 5.70 5.72
N TYR A 84 9.17 6.70 6.14
CA TYR A 84 9.72 6.77 7.49
C TYR A 84 8.73 7.31 8.54
N ASN A 85 7.62 7.95 8.12
CA ASN A 85 6.59 8.40 9.04
C ASN A 85 5.75 7.21 9.53
N SER A 86 5.95 6.82 10.80
CA SER A 86 5.23 5.70 11.42
C SER A 86 3.73 5.98 11.63
N GLU A 87 3.30 7.25 11.60
CA GLU A 87 1.87 7.61 11.79
C GLU A 87 0.99 7.05 10.69
N ARG A 88 1.52 6.79 9.48
CA ARG A 88 0.75 6.17 8.41
C ARG A 88 0.16 4.81 8.80
N PHE A 89 0.84 4.07 9.69
CA PHE A 89 0.36 2.78 10.20
C PHE A 89 -0.80 2.89 11.18
N GLN A 90 -1.15 4.12 11.62
CA GLN A 90 -2.34 4.35 12.42
C GLN A 90 -3.62 4.47 11.58
N THR A 91 -3.48 4.49 10.26
CA THR A 91 -4.61 4.47 9.33
C THR A 91 -5.48 3.25 9.57
N VAL A 92 -6.77 3.45 9.80
CA VAL A 92 -7.73 2.36 9.93
C VAL A 92 -8.35 2.06 8.58
N SER A 93 -8.13 0.84 8.07
CA SER A 93 -8.70 0.40 6.79
C SER A 93 -9.93 -0.48 6.94
N CYS A 94 -10.04 -1.15 8.08
CA CYS A 94 -11.05 -2.16 8.32
C CYS A 94 -11.54 -2.13 9.76
N VAL A 95 -12.83 -2.40 9.95
CA VAL A 95 -13.45 -2.58 11.26
C VAL A 95 -14.25 -3.87 11.30
N LEU A 96 -14.04 -4.66 12.35
CA LEU A 96 -14.87 -5.79 12.71
C LEU A 96 -15.87 -5.33 13.77
N VAL A 97 -17.16 -5.53 13.50
CA VAL A 97 -18.23 -5.13 14.42
C VAL A 97 -19.07 -6.35 14.76
N ASP A 98 -19.15 -6.64 16.05
CA ASP A 98 -20.00 -7.71 16.55
C ASP A 98 -21.48 -7.36 16.41
N GLU A 99 -22.33 -8.37 16.33
CA GLU A 99 -23.79 -8.24 16.22
C GLU A 99 -24.39 -7.39 17.32
N GLN A 100 -23.84 -7.49 18.53
CA GLN A 100 -24.24 -6.74 19.69
C GLN A 100 -23.01 -6.41 20.54
N VAL A 101 -22.87 -5.15 20.96
CA VAL A 101 -21.78 -4.68 21.83
C VAL A 101 -22.40 -3.79 22.90
N GLN A 102 -22.29 -4.17 24.15
CA GLN A 102 -22.87 -3.44 25.31
C GLN A 102 -24.36 -3.09 25.12
N GLY A 103 -25.13 -3.99 24.51
CA GLY A 103 -26.55 -3.80 24.29
C GLY A 103 -26.90 -2.96 23.03
N ILE A 104 -25.93 -2.39 22.36
CA ILE A 104 -26.12 -1.65 21.09
C ILE A 104 -25.99 -2.62 19.91
N LYS A 105 -26.87 -2.50 18.93
CA LYS A 105 -26.82 -3.33 17.72
C LYS A 105 -25.65 -2.91 16.84
N GLY A 106 -24.81 -3.86 16.44
CA GLY A 106 -23.64 -3.59 15.61
C GLY A 106 -23.96 -2.93 14.26
N LEU A 107 -25.12 -3.21 13.67
CA LEU A 107 -25.56 -2.53 12.45
C LEU A 107 -25.81 -1.02 12.66
N GLU A 108 -26.25 -0.61 13.84
CA GLU A 108 -26.41 0.80 14.17
C GLU A 108 -25.04 1.48 14.25
N ILE A 109 -24.08 0.82 14.88
CA ILE A 109 -22.68 1.30 14.93
C ILE A 109 -22.08 1.42 13.53
N CYS A 110 -22.29 0.40 12.65
CA CYS A 110 -21.81 0.45 11.28
C CYS A 110 -22.34 1.64 10.47
N ARG A 111 -23.54 2.13 10.78
CA ARG A 111 -24.15 3.32 10.15
C ARG A 111 -23.51 4.63 10.61
N GLU A 112 -23.02 4.68 11.83
CA GLU A 112 -22.37 5.88 12.40
C GLU A 112 -20.95 6.08 11.91
N ILE A 113 -20.35 5.09 11.23
CA ILE A 113 -19.02 5.22 10.63
C ILE A 113 -19.11 6.06 9.36
N THR A 114 -18.53 7.24 9.40
CA THR A 114 -18.66 8.28 8.35
C THR A 114 -17.70 8.11 7.18
N ASP A 115 -16.55 7.47 7.37
CA ASP A 115 -15.59 7.24 6.27
C ASP A 115 -16.08 6.10 5.37
N PRO A 116 -16.44 6.40 4.10
CA PRO A 116 -16.95 5.39 3.18
C PRO A 116 -15.89 4.38 2.73
N ASN A 117 -14.61 4.69 2.90
CA ASN A 117 -13.51 3.80 2.48
C ASN A 117 -13.25 2.69 3.51
N ILE A 118 -13.52 2.96 4.82
CA ILE A 118 -13.34 1.94 5.87
C ILE A 118 -14.25 0.74 5.56
N GLN A 119 -13.63 -0.41 5.45
CA GLN A 119 -14.34 -1.66 5.16
C GLN A 119 -14.90 -2.26 6.44
N LYS A 120 -16.20 -2.55 6.44
CA LYS A 120 -16.95 -3.00 7.60
C LYS A 120 -17.25 -4.49 7.48
N ILE A 121 -16.66 -5.29 8.37
CA ILE A 121 -16.91 -6.73 8.50
C ILE A 121 -17.84 -6.95 9.70
N PHE A 122 -19.01 -7.44 9.44
CA PHE A 122 -20.01 -7.70 10.46
C PHE A 122 -19.95 -9.14 10.94
N LEU A 123 -19.76 -9.33 12.24
CA LEU A 123 -19.69 -10.64 12.88
C LEU A 123 -21.04 -10.95 13.54
N THR A 124 -21.60 -12.14 13.30
CA THR A 124 -22.90 -12.51 13.84
C THR A 124 -22.95 -13.98 14.25
N ARG A 125 -23.77 -14.31 15.24
CA ARG A 125 -24.05 -15.70 15.60
C ARG A 125 -25.27 -16.24 14.85
N ASN A 126 -26.30 -15.43 14.63
CA ASN A 126 -27.58 -15.92 14.13
C ASN A 126 -28.48 -14.84 13.49
N LEU A 127 -27.89 -14.02 12.60
CA LEU A 127 -28.68 -12.98 11.95
C LEU A 127 -29.53 -13.54 10.79
N GLU A 128 -30.76 -13.08 10.68
CA GLU A 128 -31.65 -13.41 9.55
C GLU A 128 -31.04 -12.91 8.23
N ALA A 129 -31.04 -13.76 7.21
CA ALA A 129 -30.45 -13.44 5.90
C ALA A 129 -31.01 -12.14 5.31
N GLU A 130 -32.26 -11.86 5.49
CA GLU A 130 -32.93 -10.64 4.99
C GLU A 130 -32.31 -9.36 5.59
N LYS A 131 -31.98 -9.37 6.88
CA LYS A 131 -31.32 -8.22 7.55
C LYS A 131 -29.91 -8.00 7.05
N VAL A 132 -29.15 -9.08 6.78
CA VAL A 132 -27.82 -9.01 6.19
C VAL A 132 -27.90 -8.42 4.79
N ILE A 133 -28.79 -8.93 3.95
CA ILE A 133 -28.99 -8.44 2.57
C ILE A 133 -29.37 -6.96 2.58
N ALA A 134 -30.30 -6.56 3.46
CA ALA A 134 -30.68 -5.16 3.60
C ALA A 134 -29.49 -4.27 4.01
N ALA A 135 -28.66 -4.71 4.96
CA ALA A 135 -27.46 -3.98 5.39
C ALA A 135 -26.42 -3.83 4.26
N PHE A 136 -26.22 -4.87 3.44
CA PHE A 136 -25.39 -4.79 2.23
C PHE A 136 -25.94 -3.80 1.21
N ASN A 137 -27.20 -3.90 0.89
CA ASN A 137 -27.84 -3.04 -0.12
C ASN A 137 -27.84 -1.56 0.28
N GLN A 138 -27.81 -1.28 1.58
CA GLN A 138 -27.74 0.07 2.12
C GLN A 138 -26.30 0.55 2.35
N GLY A 139 -25.30 -0.28 2.06
CA GLY A 139 -23.88 0.05 2.24
C GLY A 139 -23.44 0.18 3.71
N TRP A 140 -24.24 -0.36 4.65
CA TRP A 140 -23.87 -0.34 6.07
C TRP A 140 -22.74 -1.31 6.40
N ILE A 141 -22.63 -2.42 5.65
CA ILE A 141 -21.55 -3.40 5.77
C ILE A 141 -20.97 -3.75 4.40
N ASN A 142 -19.72 -4.17 4.37
CA ASN A 142 -19.02 -4.62 3.17
C ASN A 142 -18.84 -6.13 3.15
N TYR A 143 -18.75 -6.74 4.32
CA TYR A 143 -18.61 -8.18 4.51
C TYR A 143 -19.41 -8.63 5.72
N TYR A 144 -19.71 -9.91 5.74
CA TYR A 144 -20.34 -10.54 6.85
C TYR A 144 -19.72 -11.92 7.10
N LEU A 145 -19.57 -12.31 8.37
CA LEU A 145 -19.01 -13.60 8.75
C LEU A 145 -19.78 -14.18 9.94
N PRO A 146 -20.43 -15.35 9.78
CA PRO A 146 -21.01 -16.07 10.90
C PRO A 146 -19.93 -16.58 11.84
N LYS A 147 -20.03 -16.30 13.14
CA LYS A 147 -19.11 -16.82 14.16
C LYS A 147 -19.15 -18.36 14.27
N THR A 148 -20.23 -18.97 13.78
CA THR A 148 -20.42 -20.43 13.71
C THR A 148 -19.82 -21.04 12.43
N SER A 149 -19.21 -20.25 11.56
CA SER A 149 -18.63 -20.73 10.31
C SER A 149 -17.51 -21.75 10.61
N PRO A 150 -17.49 -22.91 9.94
CA PRO A 150 -16.33 -23.78 9.97
C PRO A 150 -15.10 -22.97 9.48
N ASP A 151 -13.95 -23.19 10.11
CA ASP A 151 -12.70 -22.47 9.80
C ASP A 151 -12.83 -20.93 9.93
N PHE A 152 -13.60 -20.45 10.92
CA PHE A 152 -13.86 -19.04 11.19
C PHE A 152 -12.59 -18.18 11.12
N SER A 153 -11.49 -18.63 11.78
CA SER A 153 -10.24 -17.89 11.83
C SER A 153 -9.62 -17.69 10.43
N SER A 154 -9.58 -18.74 9.61
CA SER A 154 -9.06 -18.66 8.24
C SER A 154 -9.92 -17.75 7.34
N HIS A 155 -11.24 -17.88 7.43
CA HIS A 155 -12.16 -17.03 6.69
C HIS A 155 -12.05 -15.56 7.12
N LEU A 156 -11.93 -15.31 8.41
CA LEU A 156 -11.76 -13.95 8.95
C LEU A 156 -10.48 -13.32 8.42
N HIS A 157 -9.36 -14.03 8.49
CA HIS A 157 -8.08 -13.55 7.98
C HIS A 157 -8.16 -13.23 6.48
N HIS A 158 -8.78 -14.10 5.68
CA HIS A 158 -9.00 -13.85 4.27
C HIS A 158 -9.87 -12.61 4.01
N LEU A 159 -10.93 -12.42 4.80
CA LEU A 159 -11.81 -11.25 4.69
C LEU A 159 -11.10 -9.96 5.06
N ILE A 160 -10.26 -9.96 6.10
CA ILE A 160 -9.47 -8.80 6.50
C ILE A 160 -8.50 -8.40 5.39
N ASN A 161 -7.72 -9.33 4.86
CA ASN A 161 -6.81 -9.06 3.77
C ASN A 161 -7.57 -8.46 2.56
N ARG A 162 -8.70 -9.06 2.21
CA ARG A 162 -9.55 -8.54 1.13
C ARG A 162 -10.11 -7.16 1.43
N ALA A 163 -10.51 -6.90 2.67
CA ALA A 163 -11.01 -5.60 3.12
C ALA A 163 -9.94 -4.52 3.02
N GLN A 164 -8.71 -4.79 3.47
CA GLN A 164 -7.58 -3.88 3.35
C GLN A 164 -7.29 -3.55 1.88
N TYR A 165 -7.23 -4.55 1.00
CA TYR A 165 -7.08 -4.32 -0.44
C TYR A 165 -8.19 -3.42 -1.00
N ARG A 166 -9.44 -3.65 -0.62
CA ARG A 166 -10.59 -2.83 -1.06
C ARG A 166 -10.54 -1.40 -0.53
N TYR A 167 -10.03 -1.21 0.68
CA TYR A 167 -9.80 0.13 1.23
C TYR A 167 -8.85 0.92 0.34
N PHE A 168 -7.67 0.38 0.05
CA PHE A 168 -6.69 1.04 -0.81
C PHE A 168 -7.18 1.19 -2.26
N GLU A 169 -7.90 0.21 -2.78
CA GLU A 169 -8.52 0.32 -4.10
C GLU A 169 -9.50 1.51 -4.17
N ALA A 170 -10.40 1.62 -3.21
CA ALA A 170 -11.38 2.71 -3.15
C ALA A 170 -10.70 4.08 -3.02
N LEU A 171 -9.64 4.14 -2.19
CA LEU A 171 -8.88 5.31 -1.92
C LEU A 171 -8.10 5.81 -3.14
N THR A 172 -7.49 4.89 -3.91
CA THR A 172 -6.58 5.22 -5.01
C THR A 172 -7.26 5.29 -6.38
N ALA A 173 -8.46 4.71 -6.55
CA ALA A 173 -9.11 4.59 -7.86
C ALA A 173 -9.48 5.94 -8.49
N LYS A 174 -10.11 6.83 -7.72
CA LYS A 174 -10.55 8.14 -8.24
C LYS A 174 -9.38 9.07 -8.58
N PRO A 175 -8.44 9.32 -7.64
CA PRO A 175 -7.26 10.13 -7.92
C PRO A 175 -6.48 9.62 -9.13
N MET A 176 -6.18 8.32 -9.17
CA MET A 176 -5.43 7.72 -10.29
C MET A 176 -6.16 7.87 -11.62
N THR A 177 -7.48 7.66 -11.65
CA THR A 177 -8.27 7.82 -12.87
C THR A 177 -8.23 9.26 -13.37
N SER A 178 -8.29 10.23 -12.47
CA SER A 178 -8.22 11.66 -12.81
C SER A 178 -6.85 12.03 -13.37
N LEU A 179 -5.79 11.60 -12.71
CA LEU A 179 -4.41 11.85 -13.12
C LEU A 179 -4.08 11.21 -14.48
N LEU A 180 -4.45 9.95 -14.69
CA LEU A 180 -4.28 9.27 -15.96
C LEU A 180 -5.06 9.92 -17.10
N LYS A 181 -6.23 10.51 -16.82
CA LYS A 181 -6.99 11.27 -17.84
C LYS A 181 -6.30 12.59 -18.17
N HIS A 182 -5.84 13.32 -17.16
CA HIS A 182 -5.14 14.59 -17.37
C HIS A 182 -3.83 14.38 -18.14
N TRP A 183 -3.03 13.43 -17.69
CA TRP A 183 -1.76 13.10 -18.34
C TRP A 183 -1.91 12.70 -19.82
N LEU A 184 -2.97 11.98 -20.17
CA LEU A 184 -3.24 11.57 -21.57
C LEU A 184 -3.65 12.71 -22.49
N SER A 185 -4.24 13.79 -21.95
CA SER A 185 -4.55 14.95 -22.78
C SER A 185 -3.29 15.69 -23.23
N ASP A 186 -2.20 15.54 -22.48
CA ASP A 186 -0.98 16.33 -22.65
C ASP A 186 0.21 15.53 -23.22
N SER A 187 0.17 14.19 -23.18
CA SER A 187 1.27 13.35 -23.65
C SER A 187 0.89 12.44 -24.83
N GLN A 188 1.84 12.21 -25.74
CA GLN A 188 1.70 11.23 -26.83
C GLN A 188 1.93 9.79 -26.33
N ASP A 189 2.50 9.62 -25.14
CA ASP A 189 2.82 8.33 -24.56
C ASP A 189 1.62 7.73 -23.81
N SER A 190 1.38 6.44 -23.95
CA SER A 190 0.35 5.73 -23.19
C SER A 190 0.94 5.13 -21.92
N SER A 191 0.27 5.33 -20.80
CA SER A 191 0.67 4.70 -19.54
C SER A 191 0.41 3.18 -19.56
N PRO A 192 1.39 2.33 -19.20
CA PRO A 192 1.20 0.88 -19.10
C PRO A 192 0.16 0.50 -18.05
N LEU A 193 -0.13 1.38 -17.08
CA LEU A 193 -1.19 1.17 -16.07
C LEU A 193 -2.60 1.02 -16.67
N LYS A 194 -2.79 1.33 -17.95
CA LYS A 194 -4.04 1.09 -18.69
C LYS A 194 -4.10 -0.29 -19.32
N GLU A 195 -2.95 -0.89 -19.59
CA GLU A 195 -2.86 -2.17 -20.24
C GLU A 195 -3.24 -3.32 -19.29
N PRO A 196 -4.25 -4.13 -19.62
CA PRO A 196 -4.66 -5.25 -18.78
C PRO A 196 -3.53 -6.25 -18.50
N CYS A 197 -2.67 -6.48 -19.50
CA CYS A 197 -1.53 -7.38 -19.38
C CYS A 197 -0.49 -6.85 -18.38
N PHE A 198 -0.26 -5.53 -18.35
CA PHE A 198 0.63 -4.91 -17.37
C PHE A 198 0.05 -5.01 -15.95
N LYS A 199 -1.24 -4.77 -15.79
CA LYS A 199 -1.92 -4.95 -14.50
C LYS A 199 -1.81 -6.39 -14.00
N THR A 200 -1.95 -7.36 -14.88
CA THR A 200 -1.76 -8.78 -14.52
C THR A 200 -0.31 -9.05 -14.09
N TYR A 201 0.66 -8.50 -14.80
CA TYR A 201 2.08 -8.60 -14.44
C TYR A 201 2.36 -7.97 -13.07
N LEU A 202 1.85 -6.75 -12.83
CA LEU A 202 1.97 -6.08 -11.52
C LEU A 202 1.30 -6.91 -10.42
N THR A 203 0.10 -7.43 -10.65
CA THR A 203 -0.59 -8.28 -9.68
C THR A 203 0.29 -9.46 -9.29
N PHE A 204 0.85 -10.16 -10.28
CA PHE A 204 1.76 -11.29 -10.02
C PHE A 204 3.00 -10.89 -9.23
N LEU A 205 3.60 -9.73 -9.55
CA LEU A 205 4.77 -9.23 -8.84
C LEU A 205 4.44 -8.84 -7.39
N LEU A 206 3.35 -8.10 -7.19
CA LEU A 206 2.99 -7.52 -5.91
C LEU A 206 2.29 -8.51 -4.96
N GLU A 207 1.70 -9.59 -5.49
CA GLU A 207 1.19 -10.71 -4.70
C GLU A 207 2.31 -11.62 -4.16
N ASN A 208 3.58 -11.34 -4.50
CA ASN A 208 4.70 -12.04 -3.90
C ASN A 208 4.67 -11.84 -2.36
N PRO A 209 4.59 -12.92 -1.56
CA PRO A 209 4.45 -12.83 -0.10
C PRO A 209 5.65 -12.16 0.60
N SER A 210 6.77 -11.98 -0.11
CA SER A 210 7.89 -11.21 0.42
C SER A 210 7.67 -9.69 0.34
N ILE A 211 6.78 -9.19 -0.55
CA ILE A 211 6.46 -7.76 -0.65
C ILE A 211 5.39 -7.43 0.37
N GLN A 212 5.70 -6.52 1.28
CA GLN A 212 4.81 -6.08 2.34
C GLN A 212 4.17 -4.74 2.06
N GLU A 213 4.90 -3.84 1.43
CA GLU A 213 4.44 -2.50 1.10
C GLU A 213 4.83 -2.17 -0.34
N TYR A 214 3.98 -1.41 -1.03
CA TYR A 214 4.33 -0.86 -2.33
C TYR A 214 3.66 0.50 -2.55
N TYR A 215 4.38 1.35 -3.28
CA TYR A 215 4.01 2.74 -3.52
C TYR A 215 4.27 3.10 -4.98
N PRO A 216 3.35 3.83 -5.65
CA PRO A 216 3.60 4.28 -7.01
C PRO A 216 4.68 5.37 -7.01
N LEU A 217 5.59 5.30 -7.95
CA LEU A 217 6.63 6.29 -8.17
C LEU A 217 6.28 7.28 -9.27
N ASP A 218 5.49 6.84 -10.25
CA ASP A 218 5.07 7.65 -11.38
C ASP A 218 3.80 7.08 -12.05
N LEU A 219 3.32 7.77 -13.08
CA LEU A 219 2.19 7.35 -13.91
C LEU A 219 2.59 6.35 -15.00
N MET A 220 3.88 6.07 -15.16
CA MET A 220 4.41 5.07 -16.08
C MET A 220 4.41 3.66 -15.50
N GLY A 221 3.93 3.49 -14.26
CA GLY A 221 3.84 2.18 -13.61
C GLY A 221 5.11 1.75 -12.92
N SER A 222 5.94 2.70 -12.52
CA SER A 222 7.04 2.45 -11.62
C SER A 222 6.54 2.38 -10.18
N PHE A 223 7.11 1.45 -9.38
CA PHE A 223 6.71 1.21 -8.00
C PHE A 223 7.92 1.05 -7.09
N PHE A 224 7.85 1.65 -5.93
CA PHE A 224 8.75 1.38 -4.81
C PHE A 224 8.17 0.24 -3.97
N LEU A 225 9.02 -0.71 -3.58
CA LEU A 225 8.62 -1.96 -2.95
C LEU A 225 9.41 -2.16 -1.66
N LEU A 226 8.74 -2.56 -0.59
CA LEU A 226 9.36 -2.97 0.65
C LEU A 226 9.01 -4.42 0.97
N ASN A 227 10.01 -5.20 1.35
CA ASN A 227 9.78 -6.55 1.82
C ASN A 227 9.55 -6.60 3.35
N THR A 228 9.26 -7.79 3.86
CA THR A 228 9.03 -8.04 5.30
C THR A 228 10.21 -7.68 6.21
N HIS A 229 11.41 -7.54 5.64
CA HIS A 229 12.63 -7.17 6.36
C HIS A 229 12.98 -5.67 6.19
N GLY A 230 12.09 -4.88 5.58
CA GLY A 230 12.34 -3.47 5.30
C GLY A 230 13.35 -3.22 4.17
N GLN A 231 13.74 -4.26 3.42
CA GLN A 231 14.62 -4.08 2.27
C GLN A 231 13.84 -3.43 1.12
N ALA A 232 14.39 -2.35 0.61
CA ALA A 232 13.80 -1.59 -0.47
C ALA A 232 14.25 -2.10 -1.84
N SER A 233 13.32 -2.11 -2.77
CA SER A 233 13.54 -2.35 -4.19
C SER A 233 12.60 -1.46 -5.01
N ALA A 234 12.82 -1.34 -6.31
CA ALA A 234 11.91 -0.62 -7.19
C ALA A 234 11.72 -1.36 -8.52
N LEU A 235 10.49 -1.44 -8.98
CA LEU A 235 10.17 -1.70 -10.35
C LEU A 235 10.09 -0.36 -11.08
N LEU A 236 10.82 -0.22 -12.18
CA LEU A 236 10.79 0.97 -13.03
C LEU A 236 10.26 0.60 -14.40
N SER A 237 9.45 1.46 -14.95
CA SER A 237 8.84 1.31 -16.27
C SER A 237 9.05 2.56 -17.09
N PHE A 238 9.58 2.41 -18.30
CA PHE A 238 9.93 3.51 -19.18
C PHE A 238 9.38 3.27 -20.60
N THR A 239 9.08 4.37 -21.29
CA THR A 239 9.05 4.39 -22.75
C THR A 239 10.48 4.50 -23.29
N ASP A 240 10.67 4.32 -24.60
CA ASP A 240 12.01 4.47 -25.19
C ASP A 240 12.55 5.90 -25.01
N SER A 241 11.69 6.92 -25.10
CA SER A 241 12.06 8.31 -24.90
C SER A 241 12.44 8.61 -23.45
N SER A 242 11.65 8.15 -22.48
CA SER A 242 11.96 8.37 -21.08
C SER A 242 13.19 7.59 -20.61
N LEU A 243 13.39 6.37 -21.13
CA LEU A 243 14.61 5.60 -20.88
C LEU A 243 15.86 6.33 -21.37
N ALA A 244 15.83 6.87 -22.62
CA ALA A 244 16.94 7.60 -23.16
C ALA A 244 17.32 8.81 -22.29
N TYR A 245 16.31 9.54 -21.78
CA TYR A 245 16.52 10.65 -20.85
C TYR A 245 17.24 10.20 -19.57
N HIS A 246 16.73 9.15 -18.92
CA HIS A 246 17.34 8.62 -17.69
C HIS A 246 18.77 8.08 -17.91
N MET A 247 19.05 7.53 -19.10
CA MET A 247 20.41 7.11 -19.45
C MET A 247 21.36 8.28 -19.60
N LEU A 248 20.92 9.40 -20.19
CA LEU A 248 21.70 10.63 -20.29
C LEU A 248 21.98 11.23 -18.91
N ASP A 249 20.97 11.38 -18.07
CA ASP A 249 21.13 11.83 -16.67
C ASP A 249 22.13 10.98 -15.90
N GLY A 250 22.06 9.66 -16.06
CA GLY A 250 22.98 8.72 -15.45
C GLY A 250 24.41 8.91 -15.93
N ALA A 251 24.62 9.15 -17.23
CA ALA A 251 25.93 9.41 -17.80
C ALA A 251 26.50 10.74 -17.28
N GLU A 252 25.70 11.81 -17.26
CA GLU A 252 26.11 13.12 -16.73
C GLU A 252 26.47 13.04 -15.24
N LEU A 253 25.70 12.31 -14.43
CA LEU A 253 26.04 12.08 -13.01
C LEU A 253 27.40 11.40 -12.86
N LEU A 254 27.68 10.38 -13.65
CA LEU A 254 28.91 9.63 -13.58
C LEU A 254 30.13 10.44 -14.08
N GLU A 255 29.90 11.34 -15.04
CA GLU A 255 30.94 12.30 -15.49
C GLU A 255 31.22 13.37 -14.44
N ALA A 256 30.19 13.91 -13.79
CA ALA A 256 30.31 14.90 -12.71
C ALA A 256 30.99 14.33 -11.45
N GLU A 257 30.78 13.02 -11.19
CA GLU A 257 31.21 12.32 -9.99
C GLU A 257 32.09 11.09 -10.33
N PRO A 258 33.32 11.28 -10.86
CA PRO A 258 34.12 10.15 -11.36
C PRO A 258 34.48 9.09 -10.32
N HIS A 259 34.41 9.43 -9.03
CA HIS A 259 34.59 8.46 -7.94
C HIS A 259 33.47 7.40 -7.87
N LEU A 260 32.31 7.67 -8.42
CA LEU A 260 31.19 6.72 -8.49
C LEU A 260 31.50 5.56 -9.43
N TRP A 261 32.24 5.79 -10.51
CA TRP A 261 32.71 4.74 -11.41
C TRP A 261 33.48 3.64 -10.70
N LYS A 262 34.33 4.01 -9.75
CA LYS A 262 35.11 3.05 -8.94
C LYS A 262 34.18 2.21 -8.05
N LYS A 263 33.09 2.81 -7.54
CA LYS A 263 32.12 2.11 -6.69
C LYS A 263 31.32 1.06 -7.46
N ILE A 264 31.00 1.31 -8.74
CA ILE A 264 30.23 0.36 -9.57
C ILE A 264 31.11 -0.67 -10.28
N GLY A 265 32.44 -0.52 -10.21
CA GLY A 265 33.41 -1.50 -10.72
C GLY A 265 33.52 -1.56 -12.25
N GLY A 266 33.16 -0.46 -12.94
CA GLY A 266 33.17 -0.40 -14.40
C GLY A 266 33.92 0.79 -14.97
N THR A 267 34.35 0.67 -16.23
CA THR A 267 35.00 1.71 -17.04
C THR A 267 34.12 2.15 -18.22
N SER A 268 32.96 1.49 -18.43
CA SER A 268 32.00 1.84 -19.46
C SER A 268 30.60 1.48 -18.97
N LEU A 269 29.56 2.25 -19.37
CA LEU A 269 28.17 1.88 -19.21
C LEU A 269 27.90 0.63 -20.05
N PRO A 270 27.66 -0.54 -19.43
CA PRO A 270 27.30 -1.76 -20.15
C PRO A 270 25.84 -1.68 -20.63
N SER A 271 25.22 -2.81 -20.92
CA SER A 271 23.75 -2.94 -21.12
C SER A 271 22.93 -2.62 -19.87
N THR A 272 23.52 -2.00 -18.88
CA THR A 272 22.97 -1.53 -17.61
C THR A 272 23.04 -0.03 -17.56
N PHE A 273 22.14 0.62 -16.82
CA PHE A 273 22.19 2.06 -16.65
C PHE A 273 22.03 2.47 -15.18
N CYS A 274 22.50 3.64 -14.83
CA CYS A 274 22.34 4.25 -13.54
C CYS A 274 21.03 5.05 -13.51
N ILE A 275 20.28 4.97 -12.43
CA ILE A 275 19.05 5.72 -12.22
C ILE A 275 19.27 6.74 -11.12
N PRO A 276 19.79 7.93 -11.43
CA PRO A 276 20.17 8.92 -10.43
C PRO A 276 18.99 9.44 -9.62
N THR A 277 17.78 9.45 -10.21
CA THR A 277 16.56 9.94 -9.53
C THR A 277 16.14 9.09 -8.34
N LEU A 278 16.48 7.81 -8.31
CA LEU A 278 16.29 6.94 -7.14
C LEU A 278 17.47 6.97 -6.17
N TYR A 279 18.60 7.52 -6.61
CA TYR A 279 19.77 7.62 -5.75
C TYR A 279 19.60 8.80 -4.80
N HIS A 280 19.50 8.51 -3.53
CA HIS A 280 19.54 9.51 -2.47
C HIS A 280 20.84 9.33 -1.66
N PRO A 281 21.50 10.40 -1.21
CA PRO A 281 22.75 10.31 -0.43
C PRO A 281 22.66 9.42 0.82
N ILE A 282 21.44 9.19 1.34
CA ILE A 282 21.19 8.25 2.43
C ILE A 282 21.61 6.81 2.08
N PHE A 283 21.62 6.48 0.80
CA PHE A 283 22.08 5.18 0.30
C PHE A 283 23.55 5.28 -0.10
N GLN A 284 24.46 5.19 0.73
CA GLN A 284 25.90 5.37 0.55
C GLN A 284 26.53 4.58 -0.63
N ASN A 285 25.74 3.84 -1.40
CA ASN A 285 26.21 2.96 -2.47
C ASN A 285 25.36 3.12 -3.75
N LEU A 286 26.00 3.51 -4.85
CA LEU A 286 25.36 3.65 -6.16
C LEU A 286 25.19 2.31 -6.91
N LYS A 287 25.93 1.28 -6.55
CA LYS A 287 25.97 0.00 -7.27
C LYS A 287 24.57 -0.63 -7.49
N PRO A 288 23.62 -0.59 -6.53
CA PRO A 288 22.27 -1.14 -6.74
C PRO A 288 21.47 -0.43 -7.83
N PHE A 289 21.84 0.80 -8.19
CA PHE A 289 21.13 1.61 -9.19
C PHE A 289 21.63 1.40 -10.62
N VAL A 290 22.66 0.60 -10.80
CA VAL A 290 23.17 0.19 -12.12
C VAL A 290 22.58 -1.18 -12.45
N VAL A 291 21.50 -1.18 -13.24
CA VAL A 291 20.68 -2.38 -13.46
C VAL A 291 20.43 -2.66 -14.94
N PRO A 292 20.21 -3.91 -15.32
CA PRO A 292 19.80 -4.26 -16.67
C PRO A 292 18.37 -3.79 -16.95
N VAL A 293 18.13 -3.44 -18.20
CA VAL A 293 16.82 -3.04 -18.71
C VAL A 293 16.32 -4.08 -19.68
N TYR A 294 15.07 -4.46 -19.52
CA TYR A 294 14.41 -5.48 -20.34
C TYR A 294 13.25 -4.88 -21.12
N ALA A 295 13.30 -4.96 -22.44
CA ALA A 295 12.17 -4.58 -23.29
C ALA A 295 11.04 -5.60 -23.13
N GLN A 296 9.85 -5.13 -22.82
CA GLN A 296 8.65 -5.94 -22.65
C GLN A 296 7.47 -5.35 -23.41
N LYS A 297 6.70 -6.19 -24.07
CA LYS A 297 5.49 -5.78 -24.78
C LYS A 297 4.26 -5.99 -23.90
N PHE A 298 3.47 -4.92 -23.72
CA PHE A 298 2.16 -4.97 -23.10
C PHE A 298 1.13 -4.38 -24.08
N GLY A 299 0.13 -5.18 -24.44
CA GLY A 299 -0.81 -4.79 -25.50
C GLY A 299 -0.13 -4.56 -26.84
N GLN A 300 -0.26 -3.38 -27.40
CA GLN A 300 0.37 -3.00 -28.67
C GLN A 300 1.68 -2.21 -28.48
N GLN A 301 2.03 -1.86 -27.25
CA GLN A 301 3.16 -0.99 -26.98
C GLN A 301 4.32 -1.74 -26.32
N HIS A 302 5.53 -1.19 -26.55
CA HIS A 302 6.75 -1.66 -25.92
C HIS A 302 7.09 -0.75 -24.75
N TYR A 303 7.52 -1.34 -23.65
CA TYR A 303 8.01 -0.66 -22.45
C TYR A 303 9.34 -1.27 -22.04
N ASN A 304 10.15 -0.49 -21.40
CA ASN A 304 11.41 -0.91 -20.86
C ASN A 304 11.28 -1.02 -19.34
N LEU A 305 11.55 -2.20 -18.79
CA LEU A 305 11.44 -2.48 -17.37
C LEU A 305 12.82 -2.67 -16.76
N ALA A 306 13.00 -2.10 -15.57
CA ALA A 306 14.18 -2.34 -14.75
C ALA A 306 13.75 -2.68 -13.31
N LEU A 307 14.38 -3.69 -12.72
CA LEU A 307 14.19 -4.03 -11.32
C LEU A 307 15.45 -3.66 -10.54
N VAL A 308 15.33 -2.62 -9.73
CA VAL A 308 16.38 -2.19 -8.81
C VAL A 308 16.17 -2.92 -7.50
N SER A 309 17.12 -3.77 -7.11
CA SER A 309 17.06 -4.53 -5.87
C SER A 309 18.04 -3.97 -4.85
N GLN A 310 17.68 -4.08 -3.56
CA GLN A 310 18.56 -3.70 -2.44
C GLN A 310 18.98 -2.20 -2.48
N ILE A 311 18.02 -1.32 -2.78
CA ILE A 311 18.24 0.13 -2.78
C ILE A 311 18.73 0.62 -1.42
N GLY A 312 18.27 -0.01 -0.35
CA GLY A 312 18.61 0.29 1.03
C GLY A 312 17.79 -0.53 2.01
N ASN A 313 18.04 -0.36 3.28
CA ASN A 313 17.25 -0.97 4.35
C ASN A 313 16.42 0.13 5.03
N CYS A 314 15.11 0.02 4.93
CA CYS A 314 14.18 0.74 5.79
C CYS A 314 13.96 -0.08 7.06
N THR A 315 13.67 0.58 8.18
CA THR A 315 13.31 -0.15 9.41
C THR A 315 12.10 -1.04 9.12
N PRO A 316 12.16 -2.35 9.40
CA PRO A 316 11.03 -3.25 9.19
C PRO A 316 9.78 -2.78 9.93
N PHE A 317 8.61 -3.08 9.39
CA PHE A 317 7.32 -2.74 10.02
C PHE A 317 7.23 -3.23 11.48
N SER A 318 7.67 -4.45 11.74
CA SER A 318 7.69 -5.05 13.09
C SER A 318 8.51 -4.24 14.11
N GLU A 319 9.62 -3.63 13.70
CA GLU A 319 10.47 -2.81 14.57
C GLU A 319 9.92 -1.38 14.73
N ARG A 320 9.21 -0.87 13.72
CA ARG A 320 8.61 0.46 13.74
C ARG A 320 7.43 0.56 14.71
N LEU A 321 6.71 -0.53 14.94
CA LEU A 321 5.62 -0.60 15.91
C LEU A 321 6.10 -0.71 17.36
N GLY A 322 7.25 -1.35 17.60
CA GLY A 322 7.79 -1.57 18.95
C GLY A 322 8.17 -0.30 19.70
N SER A 323 8.34 0.84 19.01
CA SER A 323 8.67 2.13 19.62
C SER A 323 7.46 2.96 20.07
N SER A 324 6.26 2.65 19.59
CA SER A 324 5.03 3.45 19.87
C SER A 324 3.94 2.74 20.67
N SER A 325 4.05 1.42 20.90
CA SER A 325 2.93 0.61 21.42
C SER A 325 3.00 0.25 22.91
N LEU A 326 3.98 0.72 23.67
CA LEU A 326 4.12 0.42 25.10
C LEU A 326 3.63 1.53 26.03
N THR A 327 2.54 2.22 25.68
CA THR A 327 1.74 2.89 26.71
C THR A 327 0.41 2.16 26.86
N ARG A 328 0.45 0.98 27.50
CA ARG A 328 -0.72 0.47 28.23
C ARG A 328 -1.08 1.55 29.26
N LYS A 329 -2.09 2.34 28.97
CA LYS A 329 -2.84 2.99 30.05
C LYS A 329 -3.87 1.97 30.53
N GLU A 330 -3.48 1.27 31.59
CA GLU A 330 -4.45 0.73 32.53
C GLU A 330 -5.21 1.93 33.11
N ASN A 331 -6.49 2.01 32.82
CA ASN A 331 -7.52 2.60 33.65
C ASN A 331 -8.83 1.87 33.40
#